data_3842d6add4c87a4c0fac6c3a4bf02d21
#
_entry.id   3842d6add4c87a4c0fac6c3a4bf02d21
#
_cell.length_a   1.000
_cell.length_b   1.000
_cell.length_c   1.000
_cell.angle_alpha   90.00
_cell.angle_beta   90.00
_cell.angle_gamma   90.00
#
_symmetry.space_group_name_H-M   'P 1'
#
loop_
_entity.id
_entity.type
_entity.pdbx_description
1 polymer ?
#
loop_
_entity_poly.entity_id
_entity_poly.type
_entity_poly.pdbx_seq_one_letter_code
_entity_poly.pdbx_strand_id
1 'polypeptide(L)'
;MANINKTVKLGVFTLAIMNVTAVVSLRGLPAEAVYGLSSAFYYLFAAIVFLIPTSLVAAELAAMFQDKQGGVFRWVGEAYGKRLGFLAIWVQWIESTIWYPTVLTFGAVSIAFIGMDHPEDMLLANNKYYTLAIVLIIYWLATFISLKGLSWVGKVAKIGGMVGTIIPAALLIILGIVYLATGGHSNMDFHSNFFPDFSKFDNLVLAASIFLFYAGMEMGGIHVKDVDNPSKNYPKAVFIGALITVVIFVLGTFALGIIIPEKDINLTQSLLVGFDNYFKYIHASWLSPIIAIALAFGVLAGVLTWVAGPSKGIFAVGKAGYLPPFFQKTNKIGVQKNILYIQGCLLYTSPSPRDGLLSR
;
A
#
# COMPACT_ATOMS: atom_id res chain seq x y z
N MET A 1 27.19 29.37 -16.11
CA MET A 1 26.83 29.14 -14.69
C MET A 1 25.79 28.06 -14.66
N ALA A 2 26.18 26.84 -14.24
CA ALA A 2 25.27 25.69 -14.21
C ALA A 2 24.26 25.90 -13.10
N ASN A 3 22.98 25.90 -13.47
CA ASN A 3 21.87 25.84 -12.53
C ASN A 3 21.98 24.52 -11.75
N ILE A 4 22.55 24.58 -10.54
CA ILE A 4 22.59 23.46 -9.61
C ILE A 4 21.13 23.18 -9.28
N ASN A 5 20.55 22.16 -9.92
CA ASN A 5 19.25 21.62 -9.55
C ASN A 5 19.30 21.32 -8.04
N LYS A 6 18.69 22.19 -7.23
CA LYS A 6 18.45 21.91 -5.82
C LYS A 6 17.66 20.60 -5.77
N THR A 7 18.33 19.51 -5.43
CA THR A 7 17.65 18.22 -5.15
C THR A 7 16.64 18.49 -4.05
N VAL A 8 15.36 18.36 -4.38
CA VAL A 8 14.28 18.54 -3.41
C VAL A 8 14.42 17.44 -2.37
N LYS A 9 14.72 17.81 -1.13
CA LYS A 9 14.83 16.88 -0.01
C LYS A 9 13.45 16.52 0.53
N LEU A 10 13.28 15.25 0.93
CA LEU A 10 12.06 14.75 1.57
C LEU A 10 12.09 15.09 3.07
N GLY A 11 11.08 15.82 3.53
CA GLY A 11 10.88 16.09 4.95
C GLY A 11 10.15 14.94 5.67
N VAL A 12 10.18 14.95 7.01
CA VAL A 12 9.57 13.93 7.89
C VAL A 12 8.13 13.60 7.51
N PHE A 13 7.28 14.61 7.34
CA PHE A 13 5.86 14.40 7.04
C PHE A 13 5.66 13.72 5.68
N THR A 14 6.36 14.17 4.64
CA THR A 14 6.25 13.55 3.32
C THR A 14 6.70 12.09 3.35
N LEU A 15 7.80 11.80 4.05
CA LEU A 15 8.31 10.45 4.18
C LEU A 15 7.37 9.56 5.01
N ALA A 16 6.79 10.07 6.10
CA ALA A 16 5.81 9.35 6.89
C ALA A 16 4.56 8.97 6.07
N ILE A 17 4.03 9.94 5.29
CA ILE A 17 2.89 9.66 4.40
C ILE A 17 3.27 8.66 3.29
N MET A 18 4.46 8.75 2.73
CA MET A 18 4.94 7.76 1.74
C MET A 18 5.04 6.37 2.36
N ASN A 19 5.55 6.23 3.59
CA ASN A 19 5.60 4.95 4.30
C ASN A 19 4.20 4.40 4.58
N VAL A 20 3.27 5.23 5.08
CA VAL A 20 1.86 4.83 5.26
C VAL A 20 1.25 4.38 3.94
N THR A 21 1.46 5.14 2.85
CA THR A 21 0.91 4.82 1.53
C THR A 21 1.52 3.55 0.91
N ALA A 22 2.77 3.22 1.28
CA ALA A 22 3.42 1.98 0.84
C ALA A 22 2.87 0.75 1.56
N VAL A 23 2.50 0.88 2.84
CA VAL A 23 2.07 -0.21 3.71
C VAL A 23 0.55 -0.32 3.75
N VAL A 24 -0.15 0.80 4.02
CA VAL A 24 -1.61 0.77 4.21
C VAL A 24 -2.34 0.60 2.90
N SER A 25 -3.04 -0.51 2.79
CA SER A 25 -4.00 -0.76 1.72
C SER A 25 -5.37 -1.02 2.34
N LEU A 26 -6.28 -0.04 2.26
CA LEU A 26 -7.62 -0.15 2.83
C LEU A 26 -8.44 -1.32 2.26
N ARG A 27 -8.06 -1.83 1.10
CA ARG A 27 -8.65 -3.02 0.49
C ARG A 27 -8.55 -4.29 1.35
N GLY A 28 -7.61 -4.34 2.30
CA GLY A 28 -7.43 -5.49 3.19
C GLY A 28 -8.43 -5.52 4.35
N LEU A 29 -9.01 -4.37 4.72
CA LEU A 29 -9.91 -4.28 5.87
C LEU A 29 -11.11 -5.25 5.83
N PRO A 30 -11.76 -5.50 4.67
CA PRO A 30 -12.84 -6.47 4.60
C PRO A 30 -12.44 -7.90 4.99
N ALA A 31 -11.25 -8.34 4.56
CA ALA A 31 -10.77 -9.69 4.86
C ALA A 31 -10.60 -9.92 6.38
N GLU A 32 -10.15 -8.89 7.08
CA GLU A 32 -9.89 -8.94 8.50
C GLU A 32 -11.16 -8.69 9.33
N ALA A 33 -12.15 -7.96 8.78
CA ALA A 33 -13.42 -7.72 9.43
C ALA A 33 -14.24 -9.01 9.64
N VAL A 34 -14.05 -10.02 8.81
CA VAL A 34 -14.65 -11.37 8.96
C VAL A 34 -14.28 -12.01 10.30
N TYR A 35 -13.12 -11.67 10.86
CA TYR A 35 -12.65 -12.26 12.14
C TYR A 35 -13.07 -11.46 13.37
N GLY A 36 -13.89 -10.42 13.21
CA GLY A 36 -14.44 -9.66 14.32
C GLY A 36 -13.38 -9.12 15.27
N LEU A 37 -13.61 -9.24 16.58
CA LEU A 37 -12.73 -8.70 17.63
C LEU A 37 -11.33 -9.34 17.64
N SER A 38 -11.18 -10.60 17.23
CA SER A 38 -9.88 -11.28 17.21
C SER A 38 -8.91 -10.71 16.16
N SER A 39 -9.40 -9.99 15.15
CA SER A 39 -8.56 -9.26 14.19
C SER A 39 -7.64 -8.24 14.89
N ALA A 40 -8.14 -7.58 15.94
CA ALA A 40 -7.33 -6.63 16.72
C ALA A 40 -6.16 -7.31 17.43
N PHE A 41 -6.37 -8.51 17.98
CA PHE A 41 -5.27 -9.29 18.57
C PHE A 41 -4.16 -9.52 17.54
N TYR A 42 -4.50 -9.99 16.36
CA TYR A 42 -3.52 -10.27 15.32
C TYR A 42 -2.79 -9.01 14.85
N TYR A 43 -3.51 -7.89 14.65
CA TYR A 43 -2.89 -6.62 14.30
C TYR A 43 -1.91 -6.13 15.37
N LEU A 44 -2.30 -6.15 16.64
CA LEU A 44 -1.43 -5.72 17.72
C LEU A 44 -0.23 -6.66 17.92
N PHE A 45 -0.47 -7.97 17.84
CA PHE A 45 0.59 -8.97 17.93
C PHE A 45 1.61 -8.79 16.78
N ALA A 46 1.14 -8.72 15.53
CA ALA A 46 2.01 -8.53 14.39
C ALA A 46 2.72 -7.14 14.42
N ALA A 47 2.07 -6.11 14.97
CA ALA A 47 2.71 -4.81 15.15
C ALA A 47 3.90 -4.90 16.12
N ILE A 48 3.75 -5.61 17.24
CA ILE A 48 4.81 -5.77 18.25
C ILE A 48 5.94 -6.68 17.74
N VAL A 49 5.59 -7.80 17.10
CA VAL A 49 6.57 -8.84 16.72
C VAL A 49 7.23 -8.55 15.37
N PHE A 50 6.56 -7.85 14.46
CA PHE A 50 7.02 -7.64 13.09
C PHE A 50 7.14 -6.16 12.73
N LEU A 51 6.05 -5.38 12.75
CA LEU A 51 6.05 -4.00 12.25
C LEU A 51 7.06 -3.11 12.98
N ILE A 52 7.03 -3.08 14.30
CA ILE A 52 7.91 -2.24 15.11
C ILE A 52 9.38 -2.68 14.95
N PRO A 53 9.75 -3.96 15.12
CA PRO A 53 11.15 -4.39 14.95
C PRO A 53 11.69 -4.14 13.54
N THR A 54 10.93 -4.49 12.50
CA THR A 54 11.38 -4.27 11.11
C THR A 54 11.50 -2.79 10.78
N SER A 55 10.60 -1.95 11.30
CA SER A 55 10.65 -0.50 11.13
C SER A 55 11.87 0.12 11.81
N LEU A 56 12.21 -0.32 13.02
CA LEU A 56 13.38 0.15 13.75
C LEU A 56 14.68 -0.27 13.04
N VAL A 57 14.76 -1.53 12.60
CA VAL A 57 15.92 -2.03 11.82
C VAL A 57 16.06 -1.25 10.51
N ALA A 58 14.97 -1.03 9.78
CA ALA A 58 15.00 -0.25 8.55
C ALA A 58 15.46 1.19 8.80
N ALA A 59 15.02 1.81 9.91
CA ALA A 59 15.43 3.15 10.30
C ALA A 59 16.93 3.23 10.64
N GLU A 60 17.44 2.27 11.39
CA GLU A 60 18.86 2.18 11.75
C GLU A 60 19.74 1.95 10.51
N LEU A 61 19.41 0.97 9.68
CA LEU A 61 20.13 0.69 8.45
C LEU A 61 20.12 1.87 7.46
N ALA A 62 18.98 2.57 7.36
CA ALA A 62 18.90 3.78 6.55
C ALA A 62 19.79 4.91 7.09
N ALA A 63 19.88 5.07 8.41
CA ALA A 63 20.77 6.05 9.04
C ALA A 63 22.26 5.67 8.88
N MET A 64 22.61 4.39 8.99
CA MET A 64 23.98 3.89 8.80
C MET A 64 24.48 4.08 7.36
N PHE A 65 23.62 3.87 6.37
CA PHE A 65 23.97 3.92 4.95
C PHE A 65 23.41 5.15 4.22
N GLN A 66 23.23 6.26 4.91
CA GLN A 66 22.64 7.48 4.38
C GLN A 66 23.39 8.08 3.16
N ASP A 67 24.66 7.77 2.99
CA ASP A 67 25.50 8.20 1.87
C ASP A 67 25.39 7.29 0.63
N LYS A 68 24.74 6.12 0.76
CA LYS A 68 24.71 5.08 -0.27
C LYS A 68 23.26 4.75 -0.65
N GLN A 69 22.96 4.79 -1.95
CA GLN A 69 21.68 4.32 -2.47
C GLN A 69 21.63 2.81 -2.58
N GLY A 70 20.43 2.24 -2.52
CA GLY A 70 20.20 0.82 -2.80
C GLY A 70 19.28 0.12 -1.82
N GLY A 71 18.93 0.74 -0.67
CA GLY A 71 18.02 0.13 0.31
C GLY A 71 18.44 -1.30 0.67
N VAL A 72 17.51 -2.25 0.55
CA VAL A 72 17.72 -3.67 0.87
C VAL A 72 18.94 -4.28 0.14
N PHE A 73 19.19 -3.90 -1.13
CA PHE A 73 20.39 -4.32 -1.85
C PHE A 73 21.67 -3.97 -1.08
N ARG A 74 21.72 -2.76 -0.55
CA ARG A 74 22.90 -2.29 0.18
C ARG A 74 23.01 -2.93 1.55
N TRP A 75 21.92 -2.98 2.29
CA TRP A 75 21.89 -3.51 3.64
C TRP A 75 22.32 -4.99 3.69
N VAL A 76 21.68 -5.83 2.88
CA VAL A 76 22.02 -7.25 2.78
C VAL A 76 23.39 -7.45 2.15
N GLY A 77 23.74 -6.63 1.17
CA GLY A 77 25.04 -6.70 0.48
C GLY A 77 26.24 -6.39 1.36
N GLU A 78 26.11 -5.48 2.32
CA GLU A 78 27.18 -5.18 3.30
C GLU A 78 27.31 -6.28 4.35
N ALA A 79 26.19 -6.89 4.77
CA ALA A 79 26.18 -7.94 5.79
C ALA A 79 26.64 -9.31 5.24
N TYR A 80 26.14 -9.70 4.06
CA TYR A 80 26.26 -11.08 3.53
C TYR A 80 26.90 -11.15 2.13
N GLY A 81 27.36 -10.04 1.61
CA GLY A 81 27.96 -9.94 0.30
C GLY A 81 26.98 -9.60 -0.81
N LYS A 82 27.54 -9.04 -1.88
CA LYS A 82 26.80 -8.41 -2.98
C LYS A 82 25.86 -9.36 -3.73
N ARG A 83 26.16 -10.69 -3.77
CA ARG A 83 25.29 -11.69 -4.41
C ARG A 83 23.95 -11.85 -3.66
N LEU A 84 24.00 -11.93 -2.33
CA LEU A 84 22.79 -12.01 -1.51
C LEU A 84 22.04 -10.68 -1.49
N GLY A 85 22.77 -9.54 -1.51
CA GLY A 85 22.16 -8.23 -1.69
C GLY A 85 21.38 -8.12 -3.01
N PHE A 86 21.96 -8.63 -4.11
CA PHE A 86 21.26 -8.72 -5.39
C PHE A 86 20.01 -9.58 -5.30
N LEU A 87 20.13 -10.79 -4.73
CA LEU A 87 18.98 -11.69 -4.58
C LEU A 87 17.84 -11.04 -3.80
N ALA A 88 18.16 -10.36 -2.69
CA ALA A 88 17.15 -9.72 -1.85
C ALA A 88 16.35 -8.65 -2.62
N ILE A 89 17.00 -7.72 -3.33
CA ILE A 89 16.30 -6.70 -4.10
C ILE A 89 15.60 -7.27 -5.34
N TRP A 90 16.13 -8.33 -5.92
CA TRP A 90 15.51 -9.02 -7.04
C TRP A 90 14.19 -9.68 -6.62
N VAL A 91 14.18 -10.40 -5.50
CA VAL A 91 12.98 -11.02 -4.95
C VAL A 91 11.94 -9.96 -4.58
N GLN A 92 12.35 -8.85 -3.96
CA GLN A 92 11.46 -7.73 -3.65
C GLN A 92 10.85 -7.10 -4.92
N TRP A 93 11.62 -6.99 -5.99
CA TRP A 93 11.13 -6.46 -7.27
C TRP A 93 10.15 -7.41 -7.95
N ILE A 94 10.41 -8.72 -7.92
CA ILE A 94 9.48 -9.74 -8.44
C ILE A 94 8.20 -9.78 -7.61
N GLU A 95 8.31 -9.78 -6.29
CA GLU A 95 7.16 -9.76 -5.36
C GLU A 95 6.26 -8.56 -5.63
N SER A 96 6.82 -7.36 -5.77
CA SER A 96 6.04 -6.17 -6.10
C SER A 96 5.30 -6.32 -7.44
N THR A 97 5.90 -6.98 -8.43
CA THR A 97 5.26 -7.22 -9.74
C THR A 97 4.03 -8.13 -9.60
N ILE A 98 4.09 -9.15 -8.75
CA ILE A 98 2.96 -10.06 -8.45
C ILE A 98 1.88 -9.33 -7.63
N TRP A 99 2.26 -8.41 -6.78
CA TRP A 99 1.35 -7.64 -5.93
C TRP A 99 0.50 -6.61 -6.70
N TYR A 100 1.04 -6.00 -7.79
CA TYR A 100 0.33 -4.94 -8.54
C TYR A 100 -1.06 -5.32 -9.03
N PRO A 101 -1.31 -6.49 -9.65
CA PRO A 101 -2.66 -6.85 -10.10
C PRO A 101 -3.68 -6.80 -8.98
N THR A 102 -3.31 -7.20 -7.76
CA THR A 102 -4.23 -7.25 -6.63
C THR A 102 -4.68 -5.87 -6.17
N VAL A 103 -3.74 -4.93 -6.03
CA VAL A 103 -4.05 -3.58 -5.57
C VAL A 103 -4.70 -2.73 -6.67
N LEU A 104 -4.27 -2.93 -7.92
CA LEU A 104 -4.83 -2.22 -9.07
C LEU A 104 -6.27 -2.66 -9.37
N THR A 105 -6.62 -3.93 -9.11
CA THR A 105 -8.00 -4.41 -9.19
C THR A 105 -8.90 -3.64 -8.22
N PHE A 106 -8.44 -3.36 -7.00
CA PHE A 106 -9.21 -2.52 -6.08
C PHE A 106 -9.37 -1.09 -6.61
N GLY A 107 -8.36 -0.53 -7.29
CA GLY A 107 -8.49 0.75 -7.99
C GLY A 107 -9.56 0.72 -9.09
N ALA A 108 -9.64 -0.35 -9.87
CA ALA A 108 -10.67 -0.53 -10.89
C ALA A 108 -12.07 -0.65 -10.26
N VAL A 109 -12.20 -1.41 -9.17
CA VAL A 109 -13.46 -1.51 -8.39
C VAL A 109 -13.86 -0.12 -7.88
N SER A 110 -12.92 0.63 -7.30
CA SER A 110 -13.21 1.98 -6.80
C SER A 110 -13.72 2.91 -7.91
N ILE A 111 -13.16 2.84 -9.11
CA ILE A 111 -13.62 3.64 -10.25
C ILE A 111 -15.01 3.19 -10.72
N ALA A 112 -15.33 1.89 -10.68
CA ALA A 112 -16.66 1.39 -11.04
C ALA A 112 -17.74 1.99 -10.13
N PHE A 113 -17.48 2.16 -8.85
CA PHE A 113 -18.44 2.69 -7.86
C PHE A 113 -18.65 4.22 -7.92
N ILE A 114 -18.07 4.92 -8.89
CA ILE A 114 -18.33 6.34 -9.14
C ILE A 114 -19.76 6.56 -9.70
N GLY A 115 -20.34 5.55 -10.33
CA GLY A 115 -21.67 5.62 -10.96
C GLY A 115 -22.85 5.82 -9.99
N MET A 116 -22.69 5.43 -8.71
CA MET A 116 -23.75 5.45 -7.68
C MET A 116 -24.92 4.50 -7.93
N ASP A 117 -24.83 3.60 -8.90
CA ASP A 117 -25.80 2.54 -9.15
C ASP A 117 -25.20 1.18 -8.77
N HIS A 118 -25.41 0.77 -7.52
CA HIS A 118 -24.75 -0.41 -6.97
C HIS A 118 -24.88 -1.71 -7.78
N PRO A 119 -26.06 -2.08 -8.33
CA PRO A 119 -26.15 -3.29 -9.14
C PRO A 119 -25.28 -3.21 -10.40
N GLU A 120 -25.31 -2.08 -11.12
CA GLU A 120 -24.49 -1.88 -12.32
C GLU A 120 -23.02 -1.70 -11.99
N ASP A 121 -22.69 -0.97 -10.92
CA ASP A 121 -21.33 -0.77 -10.43
C ASP A 121 -20.68 -2.12 -10.05
N MET A 122 -21.43 -3.00 -9.39
CA MET A 122 -20.96 -4.35 -9.04
C MET A 122 -20.74 -5.22 -10.28
N LEU A 123 -21.64 -5.15 -11.27
CA LEU A 123 -21.48 -5.86 -12.54
C LEU A 123 -20.26 -5.36 -13.31
N LEU A 124 -20.07 -4.05 -13.38
CA LEU A 124 -18.91 -3.42 -14.00
C LEU A 124 -17.62 -3.81 -13.29
N ALA A 125 -17.58 -3.73 -11.97
CA ALA A 125 -16.44 -4.14 -11.15
C ALA A 125 -16.07 -5.61 -11.35
N ASN A 126 -17.03 -6.47 -11.69
CA ASN A 126 -16.81 -7.89 -11.99
C ASN A 126 -16.42 -8.15 -13.45
N ASN A 127 -16.52 -7.17 -14.34
CA ASN A 127 -16.15 -7.32 -15.74
C ASN A 127 -14.61 -7.37 -15.89
N LYS A 128 -14.09 -8.50 -16.37
CA LYS A 128 -12.64 -8.73 -16.50
C LYS A 128 -11.97 -7.78 -17.51
N TYR A 129 -12.64 -7.41 -18.59
CA TYR A 129 -12.10 -6.52 -19.62
C TYR A 129 -12.01 -5.08 -19.12
N TYR A 130 -13.06 -4.61 -18.44
CA TYR A 130 -13.04 -3.32 -17.75
C TYR A 130 -11.90 -3.28 -16.73
N THR A 131 -11.83 -4.27 -15.83
CA THR A 131 -10.80 -4.34 -14.80
C THR A 131 -9.40 -4.33 -15.40
N LEU A 132 -9.14 -5.14 -16.45
CA LEU A 132 -7.85 -5.16 -17.12
C LEU A 132 -7.50 -3.80 -17.73
N ALA A 133 -8.43 -3.16 -18.41
CA ALA A 133 -8.20 -1.84 -19.02
C ALA A 133 -7.81 -0.80 -17.97
N ILE A 134 -8.56 -0.72 -16.85
CA ILE A 134 -8.28 0.25 -15.78
C ILE A 134 -6.97 -0.08 -15.06
N VAL A 135 -6.69 -1.34 -14.77
CA VAL A 135 -5.42 -1.79 -14.19
C VAL A 135 -4.23 -1.29 -15.04
N LEU A 136 -4.28 -1.49 -16.34
CA LEU A 136 -3.22 -1.04 -17.25
C LEU A 136 -3.12 0.49 -17.28
N ILE A 137 -4.24 1.21 -17.33
CA ILE A 137 -4.25 2.69 -17.33
C ILE A 137 -3.60 3.22 -16.04
N ILE A 138 -4.00 2.74 -14.86
CA ILE A 138 -3.44 3.21 -13.58
C ILE A 138 -1.95 2.89 -13.50
N TYR A 139 -1.53 1.68 -13.91
CA TYR A 139 -0.14 1.28 -13.85
C TYR A 139 0.76 2.12 -14.77
N TRP A 140 0.36 2.31 -16.01
CA TRP A 140 1.12 3.14 -16.94
C TRP A 140 1.15 4.61 -16.53
N LEU A 141 0.05 5.12 -15.93
CA LEU A 141 0.04 6.46 -15.34
C LEU A 141 1.08 6.56 -14.21
N ALA A 142 1.15 5.58 -13.31
CA ALA A 142 2.17 5.53 -12.26
C ALA A 142 3.59 5.46 -12.86
N THR A 143 3.80 4.67 -13.92
CA THR A 143 5.07 4.58 -14.64
C THR A 143 5.47 5.92 -15.25
N PHE A 144 4.57 6.61 -15.94
CA PHE A 144 4.83 7.93 -16.53
C PHE A 144 5.12 9.00 -15.48
N ILE A 145 4.44 8.96 -14.32
CA ILE A 145 4.74 9.86 -13.19
C ILE A 145 6.13 9.54 -12.63
N SER A 146 6.49 8.25 -12.49
CA SER A 146 7.81 7.82 -12.03
C SER A 146 8.92 8.33 -12.96
N LEU A 147 8.69 8.34 -14.27
CA LEU A 147 9.63 8.87 -15.25
C LEU A 147 9.88 10.38 -15.12
N LYS A 148 9.00 11.13 -14.45
CA LYS A 148 9.21 12.56 -14.12
C LYS A 148 10.11 12.77 -12.90
N GLY A 149 10.51 11.69 -12.22
CA GLY A 149 11.46 11.71 -11.12
C GLY A 149 10.86 11.82 -9.73
N LEU A 150 11.72 11.72 -8.71
CA LEU A 150 11.34 11.57 -7.30
C LEU A 150 10.48 12.73 -6.77
N SER A 151 10.70 13.96 -7.25
CA SER A 151 9.89 15.11 -6.83
C SER A 151 8.41 14.93 -7.16
N TRP A 152 8.10 14.41 -8.35
CA TRP A 152 6.72 14.12 -8.75
C TRP A 152 6.16 12.91 -8.01
N VAL A 153 6.96 11.84 -7.86
CA VAL A 153 6.61 10.66 -7.06
C VAL A 153 6.24 11.09 -5.64
N GLY A 154 7.08 11.87 -4.96
CA GLY A 154 6.83 12.32 -3.61
C GLY A 154 5.60 13.24 -3.48
N LYS A 155 5.34 14.11 -4.46
CA LYS A 155 4.14 14.96 -4.45
C LYS A 155 2.86 14.13 -4.60
N VAL A 156 2.81 13.25 -5.59
CA VAL A 156 1.61 12.43 -5.85
C VAL A 156 1.40 11.42 -4.73
N ALA A 157 2.45 10.77 -4.23
CA ALA A 157 2.36 9.85 -3.11
C ALA A 157 1.87 10.56 -1.83
N LYS A 158 2.37 11.78 -1.55
CA LYS A 158 1.90 12.57 -0.40
C LYS A 158 0.43 12.96 -0.52
N ILE A 159 0.02 13.53 -1.66
CA ILE A 159 -1.36 13.98 -1.86
C ILE A 159 -2.30 12.78 -1.92
N GLY A 160 -1.97 11.76 -2.71
CA GLY A 160 -2.80 10.58 -2.87
C GLY A 160 -2.86 9.72 -1.61
N GLY A 161 -1.75 9.60 -0.87
CA GLY A 161 -1.74 8.94 0.44
C GLY A 161 -2.61 9.68 1.48
N MET A 162 -2.57 11.01 1.48
CA MET A 162 -3.43 11.80 2.36
C MET A 162 -4.90 11.68 1.96
N VAL A 163 -5.22 12.00 0.70
CA VAL A 163 -6.61 12.08 0.21
C VAL A 163 -7.22 10.69 -0.02
N GLY A 164 -6.42 9.73 -0.46
CA GLY A 164 -6.92 8.42 -0.87
C GLY A 164 -6.69 7.29 0.14
N THR A 165 -5.96 7.55 1.25
CA THR A 165 -5.72 6.54 2.28
C THR A 165 -6.04 7.08 3.67
N ILE A 166 -5.37 8.15 4.11
CA ILE A 166 -5.48 8.62 5.51
C ILE A 166 -6.84 9.27 5.76
N ILE A 167 -7.30 10.17 4.89
CA ILE A 167 -8.60 10.84 5.04
C ILE A 167 -9.74 9.82 4.93
N PRO A 168 -9.81 8.92 3.93
CA PRO A 168 -10.83 7.87 3.90
C PRO A 168 -10.80 6.96 5.12
N ALA A 169 -9.61 6.55 5.60
CA ALA A 169 -9.49 5.74 6.80
C ALA A 169 -10.03 6.46 8.04
N ALA A 170 -9.63 7.71 8.25
CA ALA A 170 -10.12 8.52 9.36
C ALA A 170 -11.64 8.74 9.26
N LEU A 171 -12.15 9.01 8.06
CA LEU A 171 -13.59 9.17 7.83
C LEU A 171 -14.35 7.89 8.15
N LEU A 172 -13.87 6.72 7.70
CA LEU A 172 -14.47 5.42 8.00
C LEU A 172 -14.56 5.19 9.52
N ILE A 173 -13.47 5.47 10.25
CA ILE A 173 -13.41 5.33 11.71
C ILE A 173 -14.40 6.30 12.37
N ILE A 174 -14.41 7.57 11.96
CA ILE A 174 -15.34 8.58 12.52
C ILE A 174 -16.79 8.19 12.24
N LEU A 175 -17.12 7.73 11.04
CA LEU A 175 -18.46 7.28 10.70
C LEU A 175 -18.90 6.08 11.54
N GLY A 176 -17.99 5.13 11.81
CA GLY A 176 -18.26 4.02 12.72
C GLY A 176 -18.58 4.48 14.14
N ILE A 177 -17.80 5.44 14.67
CA ILE A 177 -18.04 6.03 16.00
C ILE A 177 -19.38 6.80 16.03
N VAL A 178 -19.64 7.64 15.02
CA VAL A 178 -20.91 8.40 14.93
C VAL A 178 -22.09 7.46 14.84
N TYR A 179 -22.02 6.42 14.00
CA TYR A 179 -23.06 5.43 13.86
C TYR A 179 -23.45 4.77 15.19
N LEU A 180 -22.45 4.30 15.97
CA LEU A 180 -22.68 3.73 17.30
C LEU A 180 -23.22 4.77 18.30
N ALA A 181 -22.64 5.97 18.31
CA ALA A 181 -23.05 7.04 19.23
C ALA A 181 -24.48 7.52 19.01
N THR A 182 -24.99 7.39 17.77
CA THR A 182 -26.38 7.76 17.41
C THR A 182 -27.38 6.60 17.52
N GLY A 183 -26.95 5.47 18.10
CA GLY A 183 -27.82 4.31 18.36
C GLY A 183 -27.87 3.28 17.23
N GLY A 184 -26.94 3.34 16.27
CA GLY A 184 -26.80 2.31 15.24
C GLY A 184 -26.44 0.95 15.85
N HIS A 185 -27.02 -0.11 15.30
CA HIS A 185 -26.75 -1.47 15.76
C HIS A 185 -25.47 -2.03 15.11
N SER A 186 -24.53 -2.47 15.95
CA SER A 186 -23.31 -3.10 15.46
C SER A 186 -23.58 -4.51 14.97
N ASN A 187 -23.12 -4.84 13.76
CA ASN A 187 -23.10 -6.22 13.26
C ASN A 187 -21.88 -7.00 13.83
N MET A 188 -20.87 -6.30 14.33
CA MET A 188 -19.72 -6.91 14.98
C MET A 188 -20.04 -7.22 16.44
N ASP A 189 -19.77 -8.46 16.87
CA ASP A 189 -19.92 -8.86 18.27
C ASP A 189 -18.67 -8.46 19.07
N PHE A 190 -18.80 -7.42 19.91
CA PHE A 190 -17.74 -6.97 20.85
C PHE A 190 -17.62 -7.84 22.10
N HIS A 191 -18.52 -8.81 22.33
CA HIS A 191 -18.44 -9.78 23.42
C HIS A 191 -17.74 -11.08 22.99
N SER A 192 -17.40 -11.22 21.70
CA SER A 192 -16.63 -12.36 21.18
C SER A 192 -15.21 -12.39 21.76
N ASN A 193 -14.53 -13.53 21.64
CA ASN A 193 -13.20 -13.70 22.18
C ASN A 193 -12.19 -12.79 21.46
N PHE A 194 -11.45 -12.01 22.24
CA PHE A 194 -10.31 -11.23 21.75
C PHE A 194 -9.16 -12.14 21.30
N PHE A 195 -8.93 -13.25 22.03
CA PHE A 195 -7.91 -14.23 21.68
C PHE A 195 -8.48 -15.20 20.64
N PRO A 196 -7.80 -15.38 19.48
CA PRO A 196 -8.24 -16.30 18.46
C PRO A 196 -8.07 -17.76 18.90
N ASP A 197 -8.88 -18.63 18.34
CA ASP A 197 -8.73 -20.08 18.48
C ASP A 197 -7.61 -20.56 17.56
N PHE A 198 -6.43 -20.79 18.12
CA PHE A 198 -5.24 -21.26 17.39
C PHE A 198 -5.34 -22.71 16.88
N SER A 199 -6.36 -23.45 17.27
CA SER A 199 -6.58 -24.82 16.75
C SER A 199 -7.10 -24.82 15.31
N LYS A 200 -7.67 -23.72 14.87
CA LYS A 200 -8.21 -23.56 13.50
C LYS A 200 -7.14 -23.08 12.53
N PHE A 201 -6.92 -23.84 11.45
CA PHE A 201 -5.92 -23.51 10.43
C PHE A 201 -6.16 -22.15 9.77
N ASP A 202 -7.43 -21.76 9.58
CA ASP A 202 -7.81 -20.47 8.98
C ASP A 202 -7.29 -19.27 9.80
N ASN A 203 -7.22 -19.42 11.13
CA ASN A 203 -6.67 -18.39 12.00
C ASN A 203 -5.15 -18.21 11.83
N LEU A 204 -4.42 -19.27 11.44
CA LEU A 204 -2.99 -19.18 11.10
C LEU A 204 -2.78 -18.50 9.74
N VAL A 205 -3.66 -18.76 8.77
CA VAL A 205 -3.65 -18.07 7.46
C VAL A 205 -3.89 -16.58 7.65
N LEU A 206 -4.84 -16.20 8.51
CA LEU A 206 -5.09 -14.82 8.86
C LEU A 206 -3.84 -14.15 9.46
N ALA A 207 -3.22 -14.79 10.44
CA ALA A 207 -2.00 -14.25 11.04
C ALA A 207 -0.93 -13.97 9.98
N ALA A 208 -0.74 -14.88 9.02
CA ALA A 208 0.21 -14.71 7.93
C ALA A 208 -0.15 -13.52 7.02
N SER A 209 -1.45 -13.32 6.71
CA SER A 209 -1.91 -12.19 5.88
C SER A 209 -1.66 -10.84 6.56
N ILE A 210 -1.84 -10.74 7.87
CA ILE A 210 -1.60 -9.51 8.63
C ILE A 210 -0.10 -9.16 8.66
N PHE A 211 0.80 -10.14 8.78
CA PHE A 211 2.23 -9.88 8.64
C PHE A 211 2.56 -9.28 7.27
N LEU A 212 1.94 -9.81 6.21
CA LEU A 212 2.10 -9.27 4.86
C LEU A 212 1.56 -7.84 4.73
N PHE A 213 0.44 -7.49 5.38
CA PHE A 213 -0.09 -6.13 5.37
C PHE A 213 0.81 -5.11 6.05
N TYR A 214 1.69 -5.54 6.95
CA TYR A 214 2.66 -4.67 7.61
C TYR A 214 4.02 -4.59 6.89
N ALA A 215 4.23 -5.34 5.82
CA ALA A 215 5.44 -5.26 5.00
C ALA A 215 5.49 -3.95 4.21
N GLY A 216 6.69 -3.40 3.99
CA GLY A 216 6.91 -2.20 3.16
C GLY A 216 7.50 -1.00 3.88
N MET A 217 7.68 -1.02 5.20
CA MET A 217 8.32 0.09 5.93
C MET A 217 9.77 0.35 5.49
N GLU A 218 10.46 -0.67 4.98
CA GLU A 218 11.80 -0.59 4.43
C GLU A 218 11.89 0.17 3.10
N MET A 219 10.76 0.34 2.40
CA MET A 219 10.70 1.00 1.10
C MET A 219 11.21 2.43 1.12
N GLY A 220 10.99 3.16 2.21
CA GLY A 220 11.53 4.48 2.42
C GLY A 220 13.07 4.52 2.42
N GLY A 221 13.73 3.45 2.84
CA GLY A 221 15.19 3.34 2.91
C GLY A 221 15.90 3.46 1.57
N ILE A 222 15.23 3.11 0.47
CA ILE A 222 15.78 3.28 -0.88
C ILE A 222 15.98 4.77 -1.21
N HIS A 223 15.20 5.64 -0.59
CA HIS A 223 15.23 7.09 -0.78
C HIS A 223 16.03 7.86 0.27
N VAL A 224 16.78 7.16 1.13
CA VAL A 224 17.47 7.77 2.29
C VAL A 224 18.37 8.97 1.91
N LYS A 225 19.04 8.92 0.76
CA LYS A 225 19.85 10.05 0.25
C LYS A 225 19.04 11.31 -0.06
N ASP A 226 17.78 11.12 -0.36
CA ASP A 226 16.87 12.19 -0.75
C ASP A 226 16.12 12.76 0.46
N VAL A 227 16.35 12.22 1.67
CA VAL A 227 15.78 12.70 2.93
C VAL A 227 16.63 13.83 3.51
N ASP A 228 15.98 14.84 4.06
CA ASP A 228 16.64 15.90 4.81
C ASP A 228 17.06 15.36 6.19
N ASN A 229 18.36 15.53 6.58
CA ASN A 229 18.92 14.99 7.79
C ASN A 229 18.45 13.54 8.10
N PRO A 230 18.89 12.55 7.29
CA PRO A 230 18.31 11.19 7.31
C PRO A 230 18.39 10.51 8.67
N SER A 231 19.53 10.65 9.38
CA SER A 231 19.76 10.03 10.69
C SER A 231 18.74 10.44 11.76
N LYS A 232 18.14 11.64 11.63
CA LYS A 232 17.15 12.16 12.58
C LYS A 232 15.73 12.05 12.03
N ASN A 233 15.52 12.34 10.76
CA ASN A 233 14.18 12.50 10.17
C ASN A 233 13.61 11.16 9.69
N TYR A 234 14.45 10.22 9.25
CA TYR A 234 13.98 8.92 8.80
C TYR A 234 13.37 8.10 9.93
N PRO A 235 14.02 7.89 11.11
CA PRO A 235 13.41 7.17 12.24
C PRO A 235 12.09 7.78 12.71
N LYS A 236 12.02 9.11 12.75
CA LYS A 236 10.77 9.81 13.14
C LYS A 236 9.64 9.53 12.15
N ALA A 237 9.93 9.60 10.85
CA ALA A 237 8.94 9.34 9.81
C ALA A 237 8.43 7.90 9.84
N VAL A 238 9.32 6.93 10.06
CA VAL A 238 8.97 5.51 10.17
C VAL A 238 8.10 5.26 11.41
N PHE A 239 8.46 5.82 12.56
CA PHE A 239 7.66 5.67 13.78
C PHE A 239 6.26 6.27 13.64
N ILE A 240 6.13 7.48 13.09
CA ILE A 240 4.84 8.12 12.82
C ILE A 240 4.03 7.27 11.84
N GLY A 241 4.67 6.77 10.78
CA GLY A 241 4.03 5.91 9.80
C GLY A 241 3.51 4.61 10.41
N ALA A 242 4.31 3.93 11.24
CA ALA A 242 3.91 2.71 11.92
C ALA A 242 2.70 2.92 12.85
N LEU A 243 2.71 4.00 13.64
CA LEU A 243 1.59 4.32 14.53
C LEU A 243 0.29 4.57 13.75
N ILE A 244 0.35 5.38 12.70
CA ILE A 244 -0.81 5.64 11.84
C ILE A 244 -1.32 4.34 11.21
N THR A 245 -0.42 3.48 10.76
CA THR A 245 -0.76 2.18 10.14
C THR A 245 -1.53 1.28 11.09
N VAL A 246 -1.07 1.12 12.35
CA VAL A 246 -1.76 0.29 13.36
C VAL A 246 -3.16 0.84 13.65
N VAL A 247 -3.27 2.16 13.85
CA VAL A 247 -4.57 2.81 14.13
C VAL A 247 -5.55 2.58 12.98
N ILE A 248 -5.11 2.77 11.73
CA ILE A 248 -5.96 2.58 10.56
C ILE A 248 -6.42 1.13 10.44
N PHE A 249 -5.54 0.16 10.60
CA PHE A 249 -5.89 -1.24 10.43
C PHE A 249 -6.84 -1.71 11.54
N VAL A 250 -6.57 -1.44 12.79
CA VAL A 250 -7.43 -1.89 13.88
C VAL A 250 -8.80 -1.21 13.85
N LEU A 251 -8.81 0.13 13.87
CA LEU A 251 -10.06 0.88 13.95
C LEU A 251 -10.85 0.90 12.65
N GLY A 252 -10.15 0.88 11.49
CA GLY A 252 -10.79 0.78 10.19
C GLY A 252 -11.48 -0.57 9.97
N THR A 253 -10.86 -1.67 10.40
CA THR A 253 -11.47 -3.02 10.37
C THR A 253 -12.71 -3.06 11.24
N PHE A 254 -12.64 -2.51 12.47
CA PHE A 254 -13.81 -2.43 13.35
C PHE A 254 -14.94 -1.60 12.73
N ALA A 255 -14.63 -0.41 12.19
CA ALA A 255 -15.64 0.42 11.56
C ALA A 255 -16.34 -0.32 10.42
N LEU A 256 -15.63 -1.13 9.64
CA LEU A 256 -16.22 -1.92 8.57
C LEU A 256 -17.10 -3.06 9.12
N GLY A 257 -16.64 -3.81 10.12
CA GLY A 257 -17.41 -4.89 10.75
C GLY A 257 -18.64 -4.40 11.51
N ILE A 258 -18.65 -3.14 11.98
CA ILE A 258 -19.83 -2.52 12.60
C ILE A 258 -20.97 -2.37 11.58
N ILE A 259 -20.70 -1.93 10.35
CA ILE A 259 -21.74 -1.57 9.39
C ILE A 259 -22.13 -2.71 8.45
N ILE A 260 -21.23 -3.69 8.23
CA ILE A 260 -21.48 -4.82 7.30
C ILE A 260 -21.54 -6.12 8.10
N PRO A 261 -22.64 -6.90 7.97
CA PRO A 261 -22.69 -8.24 8.52
C PRO A 261 -21.60 -9.16 7.96
N GLU A 262 -21.01 -10.02 8.79
CA GLU A 262 -19.93 -10.94 8.40
C GLU A 262 -20.26 -11.75 7.13
N LYS A 263 -21.47 -12.30 7.05
CA LYS A 263 -21.96 -13.11 5.92
C LYS A 263 -22.04 -12.35 4.59
N ASP A 264 -22.12 -11.01 4.64
CA ASP A 264 -22.29 -10.14 3.47
C ASP A 264 -20.95 -9.48 3.06
N ILE A 265 -19.85 -9.82 3.74
CA ILE A 265 -18.53 -9.26 3.43
C ILE A 265 -18.01 -9.83 2.11
N ASN A 266 -17.84 -8.94 1.14
CA ASN A 266 -17.15 -9.20 -0.12
C ASN A 266 -15.74 -8.58 -0.06
N LEU A 267 -14.70 -9.39 -0.26
CA LEU A 267 -13.29 -8.98 -0.07
C LEU A 267 -12.85 -7.82 -0.98
N THR A 268 -13.53 -7.59 -2.10
CA THR A 268 -13.14 -6.56 -3.08
C THR A 268 -14.01 -5.31 -3.03
N GLN A 269 -15.25 -5.42 -2.59
CA GLN A 269 -16.26 -4.36 -2.72
C GLN A 269 -16.74 -3.80 -1.37
N SER A 270 -16.63 -4.59 -0.28
CA SER A 270 -17.22 -4.20 1.01
C SER A 270 -16.72 -2.89 1.58
N LEU A 271 -15.48 -2.45 1.26
CA LEU A 271 -15.03 -1.14 1.71
C LEU A 271 -15.91 -0.01 1.13
N LEU A 272 -16.23 -0.07 -0.16
CA LEU A 272 -17.08 0.92 -0.84
C LEU A 272 -18.53 0.82 -0.38
N VAL A 273 -19.05 -0.41 -0.26
CA VAL A 273 -20.40 -0.67 0.29
C VAL A 273 -20.52 -0.17 1.73
N GLY A 274 -19.49 -0.34 2.55
CA GLY A 274 -19.45 0.16 3.92
C GLY A 274 -19.54 1.68 4.00
N PHE A 275 -18.77 2.38 3.16
CA PHE A 275 -18.90 3.84 3.05
C PHE A 275 -20.30 4.27 2.62
N ASP A 276 -20.86 3.61 1.60
CA ASP A 276 -22.18 3.95 1.12
C ASP A 276 -23.27 3.71 2.17
N ASN A 277 -23.20 2.62 2.93
CA ASN A 277 -24.11 2.35 4.03
C ASN A 277 -24.02 3.43 5.12
N TYR A 278 -22.82 3.88 5.48
CA TYR A 278 -22.63 4.98 6.41
C TYR A 278 -23.18 6.29 5.86
N PHE A 279 -22.92 6.61 4.60
CA PHE A 279 -23.43 7.83 3.96
C PHE A 279 -24.96 7.82 3.83
N LYS A 280 -25.56 6.67 3.54
CA LYS A 280 -27.03 6.52 3.57
C LYS A 280 -27.59 6.78 4.96
N TYR A 281 -26.93 6.26 6.00
CA TYR A 281 -27.34 6.46 7.38
C TYR A 281 -27.35 7.95 7.78
N ILE A 282 -26.35 8.72 7.37
CA ILE A 282 -26.27 10.16 7.65
C ILE A 282 -26.90 11.05 6.56
N HIS A 283 -27.67 10.48 5.63
CA HIS A 283 -28.30 11.17 4.51
C HIS A 283 -27.34 11.95 3.59
N ALA A 284 -26.12 11.44 3.40
CA ALA A 284 -25.07 12.07 2.62
C ALA A 284 -24.55 11.17 1.47
N SER A 285 -25.40 10.38 0.82
CA SER A 285 -25.03 9.41 -0.25
C SER A 285 -24.26 10.04 -1.42
N TRP A 286 -24.41 11.35 -1.64
CA TRP A 286 -23.62 12.08 -2.64
C TRP A 286 -22.11 12.07 -2.40
N LEU A 287 -21.65 11.68 -1.20
CA LEU A 287 -20.21 11.51 -0.88
C LEU A 287 -19.63 10.20 -1.43
N SER A 288 -20.46 9.20 -1.74
CA SER A 288 -19.99 7.88 -2.22
C SER A 288 -19.07 7.96 -3.44
N PRO A 289 -19.41 8.69 -4.53
CA PRO A 289 -18.47 8.83 -5.66
C PRO A 289 -17.19 9.60 -5.31
N ILE A 290 -17.26 10.55 -4.39
CA ILE A 290 -16.09 11.32 -3.96
C ILE A 290 -15.09 10.39 -3.25
N ILE A 291 -15.57 9.53 -2.36
CA ILE A 291 -14.73 8.54 -1.68
C ILE A 291 -14.19 7.50 -2.67
N ALA A 292 -15.00 7.06 -3.63
CA ALA A 292 -14.56 6.13 -4.67
C ALA A 292 -13.38 6.71 -5.49
N ILE A 293 -13.48 7.97 -5.91
CA ILE A 293 -12.38 8.69 -6.59
C ILE A 293 -11.17 8.83 -5.67
N ALA A 294 -11.37 9.19 -4.41
CA ALA A 294 -10.29 9.33 -3.45
C ALA A 294 -9.53 8.02 -3.24
N LEU A 295 -10.25 6.90 -3.05
CA LEU A 295 -9.66 5.56 -2.91
C LEU A 295 -8.88 5.13 -4.17
N ALA A 296 -9.42 5.37 -5.37
CA ALA A 296 -8.71 5.10 -6.62
C ALA A 296 -7.41 5.92 -6.73
N PHE A 297 -7.43 7.18 -6.27
CA PHE A 297 -6.23 8.01 -6.22
C PHE A 297 -5.21 7.52 -5.17
N GLY A 298 -5.69 6.97 -4.04
CA GLY A 298 -4.85 6.29 -3.05
C GLY A 298 -4.14 5.06 -3.62
N VAL A 299 -4.84 4.26 -4.41
CA VAL A 299 -4.26 3.12 -5.14
C VAL A 299 -3.14 3.59 -6.07
N LEU A 300 -3.38 4.62 -6.87
CA LEU A 300 -2.35 5.19 -7.75
C LEU A 300 -1.11 5.63 -6.95
N ALA A 301 -1.29 6.29 -5.81
CA ALA A 301 -0.21 6.76 -4.95
C ALA A 301 0.60 5.61 -4.34
N GLY A 302 -0.07 4.55 -3.87
CA GLY A 302 0.57 3.34 -3.35
C GLY A 302 1.38 2.63 -4.43
N VAL A 303 0.77 2.35 -5.58
CA VAL A 303 1.44 1.71 -6.72
C VAL A 303 2.63 2.54 -7.20
N LEU A 304 2.50 3.86 -7.26
CA LEU A 304 3.59 4.77 -7.64
C LEU A 304 4.80 4.64 -6.71
N THR A 305 4.59 4.51 -5.40
CA THR A 305 5.65 4.32 -4.41
C THR A 305 6.39 3.01 -4.64
N TRP A 306 5.67 1.91 -4.87
CA TRP A 306 6.23 0.60 -5.16
C TRP A 306 6.86 0.49 -6.54
N VAL A 307 6.36 1.18 -7.55
CA VAL A 307 7.00 1.26 -8.89
C VAL A 307 8.35 1.98 -8.79
N ALA A 308 8.42 3.09 -8.06
CA ALA A 308 9.63 3.91 -7.96
C ALA A 308 10.71 3.28 -7.08
N GLY A 309 10.32 2.64 -5.96
CA GLY A 309 11.25 2.09 -4.97
C GLY A 309 12.10 0.93 -5.50
N PRO A 310 11.55 -0.28 -5.71
CA PRO A 310 12.30 -1.45 -6.14
C PRO A 310 13.03 -1.24 -7.48
N SER A 311 12.44 -0.49 -8.42
CA SER A 311 13.10 -0.16 -9.70
C SER A 311 14.40 0.62 -9.50
N LYS A 312 14.45 1.52 -8.50
CA LYS A 312 15.67 2.24 -8.12
C LYS A 312 16.69 1.32 -7.47
N GLY A 313 16.25 0.32 -6.70
CA GLY A 313 17.11 -0.73 -6.15
C GLY A 313 17.77 -1.59 -7.24
N ILE A 314 16.98 -2.07 -8.21
CA ILE A 314 17.51 -2.80 -9.38
C ILE A 314 18.49 -1.94 -10.20
N PHE A 315 18.24 -0.65 -10.32
CA PHE A 315 19.16 0.27 -10.98
C PHE A 315 20.53 0.36 -10.25
N ALA A 316 20.52 0.36 -8.90
CA ALA A 316 21.75 0.34 -8.11
C ALA A 316 22.56 -0.95 -8.35
N VAL A 317 21.88 -2.10 -8.50
CA VAL A 317 22.50 -3.39 -8.89
C VAL A 317 23.12 -3.30 -10.28
N GLY A 318 22.42 -2.71 -11.24
CA GLY A 318 22.95 -2.48 -12.60
C GLY A 318 24.22 -1.65 -12.56
N LYS A 319 24.22 -0.54 -11.80
CA LYS A 319 25.41 0.31 -11.61
C LYS A 319 26.58 -0.41 -10.92
N ALA A 320 26.29 -1.37 -10.07
CA ALA A 320 27.30 -2.21 -9.41
C ALA A 320 27.89 -3.30 -10.36
N GLY A 321 27.41 -3.38 -11.61
CA GLY A 321 27.93 -4.31 -12.64
C GLY A 321 27.31 -5.71 -12.63
N TYR A 322 26.24 -5.95 -11.85
CA TYR A 322 25.58 -7.27 -11.75
C TYR A 322 24.46 -7.49 -12.76
N LEU A 323 24.09 -6.47 -13.52
CA LEU A 323 23.08 -6.55 -14.59
C LEU A 323 23.65 -5.96 -15.89
N PRO A 324 23.16 -6.42 -17.06
CA PRO A 324 23.58 -5.88 -18.34
C PRO A 324 23.46 -4.35 -18.42
N PRO A 325 24.27 -3.68 -19.27
CA PRO A 325 24.24 -2.22 -19.44
C PRO A 325 22.86 -1.65 -19.81
N PHE A 326 22.00 -2.48 -20.38
CA PHE A 326 20.61 -2.13 -20.69
C PHE A 326 19.85 -1.63 -19.46
N PHE A 327 20.05 -2.21 -18.26
CA PHE A 327 19.44 -1.83 -17.00
C PHE A 327 19.99 -0.54 -16.40
N GLN A 328 21.09 -0.03 -16.94
CA GLN A 328 21.70 1.23 -16.51
C GLN A 328 21.19 2.45 -17.28
N LYS A 329 20.36 2.25 -18.30
CA LYS A 329 19.84 3.35 -19.13
C LYS A 329 18.84 4.21 -18.36
N THR A 330 19.09 5.52 -18.39
CA THR A 330 18.26 6.54 -17.77
C THR A 330 17.62 7.46 -18.82
N ASN A 331 16.61 8.21 -18.40
CA ASN A 331 16.12 9.36 -19.15
C ASN A 331 17.02 10.60 -18.93
N LYS A 332 16.64 11.75 -19.53
CA LYS A 332 17.41 13.02 -19.44
C LYS A 332 17.60 13.55 -18.01
N ILE A 333 16.75 13.15 -17.08
CA ILE A 333 16.78 13.56 -15.65
C ILE A 333 17.34 12.48 -14.71
N GLY A 334 17.91 11.40 -15.27
CA GLY A 334 18.59 10.36 -14.50
C GLY A 334 17.71 9.25 -13.95
N VAL A 335 16.43 9.15 -14.35
CA VAL A 335 15.51 8.09 -13.93
C VAL A 335 15.70 6.81 -14.78
N GLN A 336 15.70 5.65 -14.15
CA GLN A 336 15.92 4.30 -14.71
C GLN A 336 14.80 3.84 -15.66
N LYS A 337 14.74 4.41 -16.88
CA LYS A 337 13.61 4.23 -17.80
C LYS A 337 13.39 2.78 -18.25
N ASN A 338 14.46 2.04 -18.56
CA ASN A 338 14.33 0.69 -19.09
C ASN A 338 13.79 -0.29 -18.05
N ILE A 339 14.19 -0.13 -16.79
CA ILE A 339 13.66 -0.97 -15.67
C ILE A 339 12.15 -0.72 -15.51
N LEU A 340 11.74 0.54 -15.53
CA LEU A 340 10.32 0.90 -15.41
C LEU A 340 9.48 0.33 -16.58
N TYR A 341 10.00 0.34 -17.80
CA TYR A 341 9.30 -0.25 -18.95
C TYR A 341 9.22 -1.77 -18.86
N ILE A 342 10.30 -2.46 -18.47
CA ILE A 342 10.27 -3.92 -18.26
C ILE A 342 9.26 -4.29 -17.19
N GLN A 343 9.26 -3.57 -16.07
CA GLN A 343 8.32 -3.80 -14.98
C GLN A 343 6.86 -3.67 -15.46
N GLY A 344 6.58 -2.68 -16.32
CA GLY A 344 5.28 -2.54 -16.98
C GLY A 344 4.94 -3.71 -17.92
N CYS A 345 5.91 -4.20 -18.67
CA CYS A 345 5.71 -5.38 -19.52
C CYS A 345 5.43 -6.65 -18.70
N LEU A 346 6.12 -6.83 -17.58
CA LEU A 346 5.91 -7.99 -16.69
C LEU A 346 4.50 -8.02 -16.07
N LEU A 347 3.86 -6.87 -15.90
CA LEU A 347 2.48 -6.81 -15.41
C LEU A 347 1.51 -7.59 -16.30
N TYR A 348 1.71 -7.58 -17.62
CA TYR A 348 0.85 -8.33 -18.56
C TYR A 348 0.95 -9.84 -18.41
N THR A 349 2.05 -10.34 -17.83
CA THR A 349 2.30 -11.76 -17.62
C THR A 349 1.96 -12.22 -16.19
N SER A 350 1.60 -11.29 -15.31
CA SER A 350 1.24 -11.62 -13.93
C SER A 350 -0.14 -12.26 -13.87
N PRO A 351 -0.33 -13.35 -13.11
CA PRO A 351 -1.63 -14.00 -12.95
C PRO A 351 -2.63 -13.01 -12.32
N SER A 352 -3.84 -12.96 -12.86
CA SER A 352 -4.92 -12.21 -12.26
C SER A 352 -5.32 -12.85 -10.92
N PRO A 353 -5.62 -12.09 -9.86
CA PRO A 353 -6.19 -12.65 -8.63
C PRO A 353 -7.48 -13.45 -8.88
N ARG A 354 -8.16 -13.19 -10.00
CA ARG A 354 -9.38 -13.91 -10.41
C ARG A 354 -9.09 -15.25 -11.08
N ASP A 355 -7.89 -15.48 -11.61
CA ASP A 355 -7.54 -16.76 -12.24
C ASP A 355 -7.46 -17.88 -11.20
N GLY A 356 -7.08 -17.57 -9.94
CA GLY A 356 -7.11 -18.49 -8.81
C GLY A 356 -8.49 -18.75 -8.22
N LEU A 357 -9.46 -17.86 -8.43
CA LEU A 357 -10.84 -18.00 -7.95
C LEU A 357 -11.75 -18.76 -8.94
N LEU A 358 -11.37 -18.85 -10.20
CA LEU A 358 -12.10 -19.59 -11.24
C LEU A 358 -11.76 -21.09 -11.27
N SER A 359 -10.78 -21.53 -10.47
CA SER A 359 -10.37 -22.93 -10.35
C SER A 359 -10.96 -23.64 -9.12
N ARG A 360 -11.94 -23.01 -8.43
CA ARG A 360 -12.66 -23.66 -7.33
C ARG A 360 -14.16 -23.61 -7.54
#